data_c6f85cb0f79c14e009ec8b52ad938006
#
_entry.id   c6f85cb0f79c14e009ec8b52ad938006
#
_cell.length_a   1.000
_cell.length_b   1.000
_cell.length_c   1.000
_cell.angle_alpha   90.00
_cell.angle_beta   90.00
_cell.angle_gamma   90.00
#
_symmetry.space_group_name_H-M   'P 1'
#
loop_
_entity.id
_entity.type
_entity.pdbx_description
1 polymer ?
#
loop_
_entity_poly.entity_id
_entity_poly.type
_entity_poly.pdbx_seq_one_letter_code
_entity_poly.pdbx_strand_id
1 'polypeptide(L)'
;MNEQYFTDSAPASADETHVIDVSVRGFDLSMRVSSRVFSGSQLDLGTRQLLSVAPDLPENGTFLDLGCGWGPIATVMSLEAPGAVVWAVDVNSRALDLTARNAQAHGASGVRVLKADEALAASVESGTHFDVIWSNPPVRIGKEAMHEMLASWLGRLAPSGIAYLVVQRNLGADSLITWLNGQGFEASKFASKKGYRIIEVRPA
;
A
#
# COMPACT_ATOMS: atom_id res chain seq x y z
N MET A 1 21.78 0.50 -3.67
CA MET A 1 21.62 1.67 -4.52
C MET A 1 20.13 1.89 -4.76
N ASN A 2 19.65 2.97 -4.37
CA ASN A 2 18.36 3.69 -4.45
C ASN A 2 17.61 3.81 -3.14
N GLU A 3 18.23 4.46 -2.16
CA GLU A 3 17.56 5.07 -1.00
C GLU A 3 16.57 6.20 -1.41
N GLN A 4 16.66 6.68 -2.68
CA GLN A 4 15.89 7.81 -3.19
C GLN A 4 14.37 7.60 -3.26
N TYR A 5 13.88 6.35 -3.27
CA TYR A 5 12.44 6.08 -3.37
C TYR A 5 11.71 6.20 -2.03
N PHE A 6 12.42 6.13 -0.93
CA PHE A 6 11.88 6.15 0.43
C PHE A 6 12.20 7.46 1.16
N THR A 7 12.64 8.48 0.41
CA THR A 7 12.89 9.83 0.90
C THR A 7 11.96 10.81 0.19
N ASP A 8 11.67 11.92 0.83
CA ASP A 8 10.80 12.96 0.27
C ASP A 8 11.43 13.58 -0.99
N SER A 9 10.61 13.81 -2.01
CA SER A 9 11.01 14.49 -3.24
C SER A 9 9.85 15.31 -3.80
N ALA A 10 10.18 16.48 -4.36
CA ALA A 10 9.20 17.38 -4.94
C ALA A 10 8.33 16.70 -6.01
N PRO A 11 7.09 17.16 -6.23
CA PRO A 11 6.22 16.68 -7.31
C PRO A 11 6.92 16.64 -8.66
N ALA A 12 6.59 15.66 -9.49
CA ALA A 12 7.19 15.50 -10.81
C ALA A 12 6.65 16.55 -11.79
N SER A 13 7.53 17.15 -12.58
CA SER A 13 7.13 17.93 -13.75
C SER A 13 6.55 17.00 -14.85
N ALA A 14 5.87 17.58 -15.83
CA ALA A 14 5.20 16.79 -16.88
C ALA A 14 6.19 15.94 -17.71
N ASP A 15 7.38 16.47 -17.96
CA ASP A 15 8.47 15.82 -18.68
C ASP A 15 9.21 14.73 -17.88
N GLU A 16 9.04 14.70 -16.56
CA GLU A 16 9.57 13.64 -15.69
C GLU A 16 8.60 12.46 -15.54
N THR A 17 7.44 12.51 -16.19
CA THR A 17 6.40 11.48 -16.07
C THR A 17 6.09 10.85 -17.44
N HIS A 18 5.64 9.59 -17.39
CA HIS A 18 5.08 8.91 -18.55
C HIS A 18 3.88 8.05 -18.10
N VAL A 19 3.16 7.49 -19.06
CA VAL A 19 2.00 6.65 -18.80
C VAL A 19 2.37 5.19 -19.06
N ILE A 20 1.90 4.32 -18.20
CA ILE A 20 1.93 2.87 -18.38
C ILE A 20 0.52 2.30 -18.30
N ASP A 21 0.24 1.25 -19.08
CA ASP A 21 -1.03 0.55 -19.01
C ASP A 21 -0.93 -0.65 -18.06
N VAL A 22 -1.90 -0.76 -17.17
CA VAL A 22 -1.97 -1.80 -16.15
C VAL A 22 -3.35 -2.46 -16.18
N SER A 23 -3.38 -3.77 -16.48
CA SER A 23 -4.59 -4.58 -16.37
C SER A 23 -4.52 -5.41 -15.09
N VAL A 24 -5.45 -5.20 -14.16
CA VAL A 24 -5.48 -5.85 -12.84
C VAL A 24 -6.89 -5.84 -12.26
N ARG A 25 -7.33 -6.97 -11.66
CA ARG A 25 -8.64 -7.13 -10.99
C ARG A 25 -9.84 -6.68 -11.87
N GLY A 26 -9.74 -6.89 -13.18
CA GLY A 26 -10.80 -6.50 -14.12
C GLY A 26 -10.79 -5.02 -14.53
N PHE A 27 -9.84 -4.24 -14.05
CA PHE A 27 -9.64 -2.84 -14.45
C PHE A 27 -8.48 -2.71 -15.44
N ASP A 28 -8.68 -1.89 -16.46
CA ASP A 28 -7.65 -1.43 -17.40
C ASP A 28 -7.35 0.04 -17.06
N LEU A 29 -6.16 0.31 -16.56
CA LEU A 29 -5.78 1.59 -15.99
C LEU A 29 -4.55 2.16 -16.73
N SER A 30 -4.66 3.38 -17.24
CA SER A 30 -3.55 4.14 -17.82
C SER A 30 -2.93 5.04 -16.74
N MET A 31 -1.90 4.54 -16.07
CA MET A 31 -1.33 5.15 -14.87
C MET A 31 -0.12 6.01 -15.18
N ARG A 32 -0.09 7.22 -14.64
CA ARG A 32 1.05 8.11 -14.71
C ARG A 32 2.10 7.74 -13.67
N VAL A 33 3.34 7.59 -14.10
CA VAL A 33 4.48 7.17 -13.27
C VAL A 33 5.69 8.05 -13.49
N SER A 34 6.67 7.99 -12.59
CA SER A 34 7.95 8.70 -12.68
C SER A 34 9.09 7.77 -12.30
N SER A 35 10.24 7.92 -12.96
CA SER A 35 11.44 7.13 -12.69
C SER A 35 12.01 7.31 -11.27
N ARG A 36 11.60 8.37 -10.57
CA ARG A 36 12.02 8.68 -9.18
C ARG A 36 11.03 8.19 -8.12
N VAL A 37 10.05 7.38 -8.52
CA VAL A 37 9.13 6.71 -7.60
C VAL A 37 9.29 5.20 -7.80
N PHE A 38 9.09 4.43 -6.73
CA PHE A 38 9.20 2.98 -6.77
C PHE A 38 8.40 2.38 -7.93
N SER A 39 9.04 1.49 -8.69
CA SER A 39 8.45 0.84 -9.88
C SER A 39 7.90 1.80 -10.95
N GLY A 40 8.62 2.88 -11.20
CA GLY A 40 8.21 3.93 -12.15
C GLY A 40 8.23 3.56 -13.64
N SER A 41 8.35 2.29 -14.01
CA SER A 41 8.32 1.83 -15.40
C SER A 41 7.32 0.71 -15.68
N GLN A 42 6.84 0.04 -14.65
CA GLN A 42 5.85 -1.04 -14.73
C GLN A 42 5.24 -1.31 -13.36
N LEU A 43 4.09 -1.96 -13.31
CA LEU A 43 3.54 -2.42 -12.03
C LEU A 43 4.50 -3.42 -11.38
N ASP A 44 4.93 -3.12 -10.16
CA ASP A 44 5.79 -4.01 -9.38
C ASP A 44 5.22 -5.42 -9.28
N LEU A 45 6.09 -6.41 -9.36
CA LEU A 45 5.65 -7.81 -9.36
C LEU A 45 4.98 -8.20 -8.03
N GLY A 46 5.49 -7.72 -6.89
CA GLY A 46 4.86 -7.94 -5.58
C GLY A 46 3.45 -7.36 -5.52
N THR A 47 3.31 -6.09 -5.89
CA THR A 47 2.00 -5.40 -5.99
C THR A 47 1.04 -6.16 -6.91
N ARG A 48 1.51 -6.61 -8.08
CA ARG A 48 0.70 -7.44 -8.99
C ARG A 48 0.26 -8.76 -8.35
N GLN A 49 1.14 -9.42 -7.57
CA GLN A 49 0.77 -10.65 -6.88
C GLN A 49 -0.26 -10.38 -5.77
N LEU A 50 -0.08 -9.33 -4.98
CA LEU A 50 -1.05 -8.92 -3.96
C LEU A 50 -2.44 -8.71 -4.60
N LEU A 51 -2.52 -7.82 -5.58
CA LEU A 51 -3.78 -7.51 -6.27
C LEU A 51 -4.42 -8.72 -6.95
N SER A 52 -3.62 -9.72 -7.38
CA SER A 52 -4.15 -10.91 -8.05
C SER A 52 -4.75 -11.96 -7.13
N VAL A 53 -4.48 -11.90 -5.83
CA VAL A 53 -4.91 -12.94 -4.87
C VAL A 53 -5.61 -12.40 -3.63
N ALA A 54 -5.49 -11.09 -3.35
CA ALA A 54 -6.23 -10.48 -2.25
C ALA A 54 -7.74 -10.73 -2.43
N PRO A 55 -8.47 -11.01 -1.34
CA PRO A 55 -9.93 -11.17 -1.40
C PRO A 55 -10.64 -9.94 -1.95
N ASP A 56 -11.90 -10.10 -2.32
CA ASP A 56 -12.77 -8.98 -2.67
C ASP A 56 -12.94 -8.07 -1.46
N LEU A 57 -13.06 -6.77 -1.73
CA LEU A 57 -13.20 -5.77 -0.68
C LEU A 57 -14.65 -5.68 -0.19
N PRO A 58 -14.87 -5.32 1.08
CA PRO A 58 -16.18 -4.88 1.54
C PRO A 58 -16.68 -3.68 0.72
N GLU A 59 -17.99 -3.56 0.51
CA GLU A 59 -18.59 -2.46 -0.25
C GLU A 59 -18.31 -1.08 0.35
N ASN A 60 -18.15 -1.03 1.67
CA ASN A 60 -17.92 0.18 2.45
C ASN A 60 -16.84 -0.07 3.52
N GLY A 61 -16.28 1.00 4.05
CA GLY A 61 -15.32 0.95 5.13
C GLY A 61 -14.22 1.99 5.01
N THR A 62 -13.27 1.93 5.91
CA THR A 62 -12.05 2.75 5.86
C THR A 62 -10.87 1.85 5.55
N PHE A 63 -10.26 2.07 4.39
CA PHE A 63 -9.15 1.25 3.90
C PHE A 63 -7.86 2.04 3.88
N LEU A 64 -6.74 1.33 3.90
CA LEU A 64 -5.40 1.92 3.85
C LEU A 64 -4.54 1.23 2.77
N ASP A 65 -3.98 2.02 1.87
CA ASP A 65 -2.83 1.66 1.03
C ASP A 65 -1.57 2.22 1.69
N LEU A 66 -0.81 1.35 2.36
CA LEU A 66 0.38 1.73 3.11
C LEU A 66 1.63 1.65 2.22
N GLY A 67 2.23 2.80 1.93
CA GLY A 67 3.32 2.93 0.98
C GLY A 67 2.78 2.94 -0.46
N CYS A 68 1.87 3.88 -0.75
CA CYS A 68 1.04 3.86 -1.97
C CYS A 68 1.83 4.04 -3.28
N GLY A 69 3.03 4.60 -3.24
CA GLY A 69 3.81 4.88 -4.43
C GLY A 69 3.08 5.79 -5.41
N TRP A 70 2.86 5.35 -6.64
CA TRP A 70 2.06 6.07 -7.63
C TRP A 70 0.57 5.66 -7.66
N GLY A 71 0.11 4.92 -6.62
CA GLY A 71 -1.28 4.69 -6.29
C GLY A 71 -2.00 3.54 -6.97
N PRO A 72 -1.35 2.46 -7.42
CA PRO A 72 -2.05 1.35 -8.09
C PRO A 72 -3.00 0.62 -7.15
N ILE A 73 -2.59 0.39 -5.89
CA ILE A 73 -3.42 -0.28 -4.89
C ILE A 73 -4.60 0.61 -4.49
N ALA A 74 -4.34 1.85 -4.09
CA ALA A 74 -5.38 2.78 -3.66
C ALA A 74 -6.45 3.03 -4.75
N THR A 75 -6.02 3.18 -6.01
CA THR A 75 -6.95 3.36 -7.14
C THR A 75 -7.85 2.13 -7.29
N VAL A 76 -7.28 0.93 -7.28
CA VAL A 76 -8.05 -0.32 -7.39
C VAL A 76 -9.00 -0.48 -6.21
N MET A 77 -8.56 -0.24 -4.96
CA MET A 77 -9.42 -0.31 -3.78
C MET A 77 -10.65 0.60 -3.90
N SER A 78 -10.44 1.84 -4.35
CA SER A 78 -11.54 2.80 -4.50
C SER A 78 -12.49 2.48 -5.66
N LEU A 79 -11.99 1.90 -6.75
CA LEU A 79 -12.84 1.47 -7.88
C LEU A 79 -13.64 0.22 -7.55
N GLU A 80 -13.06 -0.72 -6.80
CA GLU A 80 -13.72 -1.96 -6.37
C GLU A 80 -14.77 -1.71 -5.29
N ALA A 81 -14.51 -0.74 -4.39
CA ALA A 81 -15.40 -0.36 -3.29
C ALA A 81 -15.71 1.15 -3.33
N PRO A 82 -16.61 1.62 -4.22
CA PRO A 82 -16.89 3.04 -4.37
C PRO A 82 -17.49 3.71 -3.11
N GLY A 83 -18.05 2.93 -2.19
CA GLY A 83 -18.58 3.41 -0.92
C GLY A 83 -17.52 3.56 0.18
N ALA A 84 -16.30 3.09 -0.04
CA ALA A 84 -15.23 3.13 0.94
C ALA A 84 -14.44 4.45 0.89
N VAL A 85 -13.82 4.79 2.02
CA VAL A 85 -12.78 5.82 2.12
C VAL A 85 -11.42 5.13 2.12
N VAL A 86 -10.57 5.44 1.15
CA VAL A 86 -9.25 4.85 0.99
C VAL A 86 -8.17 5.88 1.35
N TRP A 87 -7.46 5.65 2.44
CA TRP A 87 -6.27 6.44 2.74
C TRP A 87 -5.09 5.88 1.96
N ALA A 88 -4.48 6.70 1.13
CA ALA A 88 -3.26 6.39 0.40
C ALA A 88 -2.11 7.16 1.03
N VAL A 89 -1.19 6.47 1.69
CA VAL A 89 -0.13 7.12 2.47
C VAL A 89 1.25 6.76 1.95
N ASP A 90 2.12 7.76 1.90
CA ASP A 90 3.53 7.60 1.55
C ASP A 90 4.36 8.69 2.24
N VAL A 91 5.67 8.47 2.37
CA VAL A 91 6.62 9.49 2.85
C VAL A 91 7.06 10.43 1.73
N ASN A 92 6.92 10.02 0.47
CA ASN A 92 7.41 10.72 -0.70
C ASN A 92 6.30 11.58 -1.32
N SER A 93 6.44 12.90 -1.27
CA SER A 93 5.46 13.86 -1.82
C SER A 93 5.24 13.69 -3.33
N ARG A 94 6.24 13.23 -4.09
CA ARG A 94 6.11 12.90 -5.52
C ARG A 94 5.19 11.68 -5.73
N ALA A 95 5.31 10.67 -4.88
CA ALA A 95 4.43 9.49 -4.89
C ALA A 95 2.98 9.92 -4.62
N LEU A 96 2.77 10.75 -3.62
CA LEU A 96 1.45 11.27 -3.26
C LEU A 96 0.81 12.09 -4.40
N ASP A 97 1.58 12.97 -5.06
CA ASP A 97 1.10 13.73 -6.23
C ASP A 97 0.68 12.81 -7.39
N LEU A 98 1.47 11.80 -7.69
CA LEU A 98 1.14 10.80 -8.72
C LEU A 98 -0.11 9.99 -8.34
N THR A 99 -0.22 9.57 -7.08
CA THR A 99 -1.41 8.87 -6.58
C THR A 99 -2.67 9.73 -6.73
N ALA A 100 -2.61 11.00 -6.35
CA ALA A 100 -3.75 11.92 -6.50
C ALA A 100 -4.18 12.09 -7.97
N ARG A 101 -3.23 12.30 -8.88
CA ARG A 101 -3.50 12.42 -10.32
C ARG A 101 -4.08 11.13 -10.91
N ASN A 102 -3.53 9.98 -10.54
CA ASN A 102 -4.01 8.68 -11.02
C ASN A 102 -5.41 8.37 -10.50
N ALA A 103 -5.67 8.57 -9.21
CA ALA A 103 -6.99 8.39 -8.62
C ALA A 103 -8.05 9.29 -9.31
N GLN A 104 -7.72 10.56 -9.52
CA GLN A 104 -8.60 11.50 -10.21
C GLN A 104 -8.87 11.09 -11.67
N ALA A 105 -7.83 10.70 -12.40
CA ALA A 105 -7.94 10.30 -13.81
C ALA A 105 -8.86 9.08 -14.02
N HIS A 106 -8.97 8.19 -13.01
CA HIS A 106 -9.79 6.99 -13.07
C HIS A 106 -11.12 7.11 -12.29
N GLY A 107 -11.45 8.28 -11.76
CA GLY A 107 -12.68 8.46 -11.00
C GLY A 107 -12.70 7.74 -9.64
N ALA A 108 -11.54 7.41 -9.09
CA ALA A 108 -11.37 6.80 -7.77
C ALA A 108 -11.58 7.84 -6.65
N SER A 109 -12.82 8.30 -6.51
CA SER A 109 -13.19 9.46 -5.67
C SER A 109 -13.06 9.21 -4.16
N GLY A 110 -13.00 7.95 -3.72
CA GLY A 110 -12.80 7.57 -2.32
C GLY A 110 -11.38 7.76 -1.82
N VAL A 111 -10.39 7.98 -2.71
CA VAL A 111 -8.98 8.08 -2.34
C VAL A 111 -8.68 9.43 -1.66
N ARG A 112 -8.08 9.33 -0.48
CA ARG A 112 -7.51 10.44 0.29
C ARG A 112 -6.00 10.26 0.37
N VAL A 113 -5.26 11.17 -0.24
CA VAL A 113 -3.80 11.11 -0.30
C VAL A 113 -3.22 11.93 0.84
N LEU A 114 -2.39 11.31 1.67
CA LEU A 114 -1.89 11.89 2.91
C LEU A 114 -0.40 11.54 3.12
N LYS A 115 0.34 12.45 3.72
CA LYS A 115 1.71 12.16 4.17
C LYS A 115 1.68 11.20 5.37
N ALA A 116 2.54 10.18 5.38
CA ALA A 116 2.43 9.05 6.30
C ALA A 116 2.46 9.44 7.78
N ASP A 117 3.34 10.37 8.18
CA ASP A 117 3.47 10.86 9.55
C ASP A 117 2.22 11.66 9.98
N GLU A 118 1.75 12.57 9.15
CA GLU A 118 0.55 13.37 9.38
C GLU A 118 -0.71 12.47 9.45
N ALA A 119 -0.81 11.50 8.54
CA ALA A 119 -1.91 10.55 8.49
C ALA A 119 -1.97 9.64 9.71
N LEU A 120 -0.82 9.16 10.20
CA LEU A 120 -0.77 8.35 11.41
C LEU A 120 -1.23 9.15 12.63
N ALA A 121 -0.71 10.37 12.79
CA ALA A 121 -1.13 11.28 13.86
C ALA A 121 -2.64 11.57 13.80
N ALA A 122 -3.17 11.93 12.62
CA ALA A 122 -4.58 12.17 12.41
C ALA A 122 -5.45 10.94 12.71
N SER A 123 -4.99 9.72 12.37
CA SER A 123 -5.71 8.49 12.68
C SER A 123 -5.81 8.24 14.18
N VAL A 124 -4.77 8.57 14.95
CA VAL A 124 -4.77 8.47 16.42
C VAL A 124 -5.71 9.50 17.02
N GLU A 125 -5.61 10.77 16.60
CA GLU A 125 -6.41 11.88 17.13
C GLU A 125 -7.91 11.69 16.85
N SER A 126 -8.26 11.26 15.64
CA SER A 126 -9.67 11.02 15.25
C SER A 126 -10.23 9.67 15.71
N GLY A 127 -9.40 8.77 16.25
CA GLY A 127 -9.81 7.41 16.57
C GLY A 127 -10.10 6.55 15.33
N THR A 128 -9.59 6.94 14.15
CA THR A 128 -9.81 6.19 12.90
C THR A 128 -9.12 4.83 12.97
N HIS A 129 -9.87 3.78 12.63
CA HIS A 129 -9.36 2.41 12.45
C HIS A 129 -9.65 1.94 11.03
N PHE A 130 -8.81 1.02 10.54
CA PHE A 130 -8.90 0.51 9.17
C PHE A 130 -9.52 -0.88 9.14
N ASP A 131 -10.53 -1.06 8.31
CA ASP A 131 -11.15 -2.36 8.06
C ASP A 131 -10.26 -3.22 7.16
N VAL A 132 -9.56 -2.60 6.21
CA VAL A 132 -8.62 -3.26 5.31
C VAL A 132 -7.34 -2.45 5.17
N ILE A 133 -6.19 -3.11 5.33
CA ILE A 133 -4.88 -2.54 5.00
C ILE A 133 -4.22 -3.40 3.93
N TRP A 134 -3.87 -2.82 2.78
CA TRP A 134 -3.01 -3.47 1.80
C TRP A 134 -1.67 -2.76 1.73
N SER A 135 -0.59 -3.52 1.59
CA SER A 135 0.76 -2.94 1.50
C SER A 135 1.72 -3.82 0.72
N ASN A 136 2.55 -3.17 -0.06
CA ASN A 136 3.83 -3.69 -0.51
C ASN A 136 4.93 -2.94 0.25
N PRO A 137 5.26 -3.39 1.49
CA PRO A 137 6.08 -2.60 2.40
C PRO A 137 7.52 -2.43 1.89
N PRO A 138 8.18 -1.30 2.20
CA PRO A 138 9.53 -0.99 1.72
C PRO A 138 10.61 -1.80 2.46
N VAL A 139 10.77 -3.09 2.13
CA VAL A 139 11.73 -3.99 2.80
C VAL A 139 13.20 -3.52 2.75
N ARG A 140 13.52 -2.56 1.88
CA ARG A 140 14.89 -2.04 1.69
C ARG A 140 15.27 -0.90 2.64
N ILE A 141 14.35 -0.35 3.42
CA ILE A 141 14.65 0.67 4.44
C ILE A 141 15.35 0.10 5.67
N GLY A 142 15.49 -1.20 5.73
CA GLY A 142 16.01 -1.93 6.88
C GLY A 142 14.89 -2.56 7.72
N LYS A 143 15.27 -3.64 8.39
CA LYS A 143 14.32 -4.49 9.13
C LYS A 143 13.63 -3.74 10.27
N GLU A 144 14.41 -2.98 11.06
CA GLU A 144 13.90 -2.24 12.22
C GLU A 144 12.90 -1.17 11.80
N ALA A 145 13.26 -0.30 10.86
CA ALA A 145 12.38 0.76 10.36
C ALA A 145 11.09 0.21 9.73
N MET A 146 11.17 -0.89 8.98
CA MET A 146 10.00 -1.56 8.45
C MET A 146 9.11 -2.14 9.56
N HIS A 147 9.70 -2.74 10.58
CA HIS A 147 8.97 -3.28 11.73
C HIS A 147 8.25 -2.19 12.51
N GLU A 148 8.91 -1.07 12.81
CA GLU A 148 8.30 0.09 13.49
C GLU A 148 7.13 0.66 12.69
N MET A 149 7.31 0.86 11.38
CA MET A 149 6.25 1.31 10.50
C MET A 149 5.05 0.34 10.53
N LEU A 150 5.29 -0.95 10.35
CA LEU A 150 4.22 -1.95 10.35
C LEU A 150 3.51 -2.04 11.71
N ALA A 151 4.24 -2.04 12.83
CA ALA A 151 3.63 -2.06 14.16
C ALA A 151 2.69 -0.86 14.37
N SER A 152 3.14 0.34 13.99
CA SER A 152 2.36 1.57 14.13
C SER A 152 1.05 1.52 13.33
N TRP A 153 1.11 1.10 12.06
CA TRP A 153 -0.06 1.09 11.19
C TRP A 153 -0.98 -0.11 11.40
N LEU A 154 -0.43 -1.30 11.66
CA LEU A 154 -1.24 -2.48 11.99
C LEU A 154 -1.95 -2.34 13.33
N GLY A 155 -1.38 -1.58 14.27
CA GLY A 155 -2.06 -1.17 15.50
C GLY A 155 -3.29 -0.28 15.28
N ARG A 156 -3.51 0.19 14.05
CA ARG A 156 -4.71 0.93 13.63
C ARG A 156 -5.75 0.06 12.92
N LEU A 157 -5.58 -1.25 12.85
CA LEU A 157 -6.63 -2.15 12.37
C LEU A 157 -7.87 -2.03 13.26
N ALA A 158 -9.04 -2.07 12.65
CA ALA A 158 -10.30 -2.25 13.38
C ALA A 158 -10.30 -3.62 14.09
N PRO A 159 -11.08 -3.84 15.14
CA PRO A 159 -11.12 -5.14 15.85
C PRO A 159 -11.43 -6.34 14.93
N SER A 160 -12.20 -6.13 13.86
CA SER A 160 -12.47 -7.13 12.81
C SER A 160 -11.68 -6.86 11.53
N GLY A 161 -10.75 -5.93 11.55
CA GLY A 161 -9.96 -5.51 10.40
C GLY A 161 -8.95 -6.57 9.97
N ILE A 162 -8.49 -6.44 8.73
CA ILE A 162 -7.54 -7.37 8.14
C ILE A 162 -6.49 -6.63 7.31
N ALA A 163 -5.25 -7.09 7.38
CA ALA A 163 -4.21 -6.59 6.50
C ALA A 163 -3.66 -7.69 5.59
N TYR A 164 -3.30 -7.30 4.36
CA TYR A 164 -2.57 -8.15 3.41
C TYR A 164 -1.27 -7.44 3.01
N LEU A 165 -0.15 -8.07 3.36
CA LEU A 165 1.19 -7.58 3.08
C LEU A 165 1.85 -8.47 2.04
N VAL A 166 2.43 -7.91 0.98
CA VAL A 166 3.22 -8.69 0.03
C VAL A 166 4.71 -8.51 0.30
N VAL A 167 5.41 -9.61 0.53
CA VAL A 167 6.86 -9.60 0.78
C VAL A 167 7.53 -10.70 -0.02
N GLN A 168 8.65 -10.39 -0.63
CA GLN A 168 9.44 -11.40 -1.34
C GLN A 168 10.01 -12.42 -0.34
N ARG A 169 9.88 -13.71 -0.63
CA ARG A 169 10.23 -14.79 0.30
C ARG A 169 11.65 -14.70 0.83
N ASN A 170 12.61 -14.46 -0.06
CA ASN A 170 14.03 -14.35 0.28
C ASN A 170 14.42 -13.00 0.94
N LEU A 171 13.49 -12.05 1.05
CA LEU A 171 13.67 -10.79 1.77
C LEU A 171 13.03 -10.81 3.17
N GLY A 172 12.79 -12.00 3.74
CA GLY A 172 12.40 -12.14 5.13
C GLY A 172 10.92 -12.31 5.39
N ALA A 173 10.11 -12.71 4.40
CA ALA A 173 8.66 -12.88 4.58
C ALA A 173 8.29 -13.82 5.74
N ASP A 174 8.96 -14.97 5.86
CA ASP A 174 8.65 -15.94 6.91
C ASP A 174 9.11 -15.43 8.30
N SER A 175 10.22 -14.68 8.38
CA SER A 175 10.66 -14.04 9.62
C SER A 175 9.75 -12.88 10.03
N LEU A 176 9.14 -12.17 9.07
CA LEU A 176 8.16 -11.14 9.35
C LEU A 176 6.88 -11.72 9.97
N ILE A 177 6.40 -12.85 9.49
CA ILE A 177 5.26 -13.57 10.10
C ILE A 177 5.57 -13.91 11.56
N THR A 178 6.75 -14.49 11.83
CA THR A 178 7.17 -14.82 13.19
C THR A 178 7.23 -13.59 14.09
N TRP A 179 7.78 -12.50 13.58
CA TRP A 179 7.88 -11.24 14.33
C TRP A 179 6.51 -10.64 14.62
N LEU A 180 5.59 -10.58 13.63
CA LEU A 180 4.23 -10.06 13.82
C LEU A 180 3.46 -10.84 14.89
N ASN A 181 3.55 -12.18 14.89
CA ASN A 181 2.96 -13.00 15.94
C ASN A 181 3.58 -12.71 17.32
N GLY A 182 4.88 -12.42 17.38
CA GLY A 182 5.55 -11.98 18.60
C GLY A 182 5.14 -10.59 19.09
N GLN A 183 4.52 -9.76 18.23
CA GLN A 183 3.98 -8.44 18.58
C GLN A 183 2.50 -8.51 19.01
N GLY A 184 1.88 -9.69 19.05
CA GLY A 184 0.48 -9.85 19.45
C GLY A 184 -0.50 -9.74 18.28
N PHE A 185 -0.06 -9.86 17.03
CA PHE A 185 -0.96 -10.01 15.88
C PHE A 185 -1.17 -11.48 15.56
N GLU A 186 -2.25 -11.80 14.87
CA GLU A 186 -2.45 -13.09 14.22
C GLU A 186 -1.97 -12.99 12.77
N ALA A 187 -0.72 -13.39 12.51
CA ALA A 187 -0.11 -13.34 11.18
C ALA A 187 0.12 -14.73 10.61
N SER A 188 -0.30 -14.95 9.36
CA SER A 188 -0.11 -16.20 8.66
C SER A 188 0.13 -15.99 7.16
N LYS A 189 0.64 -17.03 6.51
CA LYS A 189 0.79 -17.06 5.06
C LYS A 189 -0.59 -17.28 4.41
N PHE A 190 -1.15 -16.25 3.78
CA PHE A 190 -2.38 -16.35 3.00
C PHE A 190 -2.13 -17.04 1.65
N ALA A 191 -1.14 -16.57 0.89
CA ALA A 191 -0.81 -17.10 -0.43
C ALA A 191 0.69 -17.05 -0.72
N SER A 192 1.10 -17.79 -1.75
CA SER A 192 2.48 -17.80 -2.25
C SER A 192 2.47 -17.86 -3.77
N LYS A 193 3.05 -16.86 -4.44
CA LYS A 193 3.03 -16.77 -5.90
C LYS A 193 4.30 -16.08 -6.42
N LYS A 194 4.94 -16.68 -7.42
CA LYS A 194 6.13 -16.13 -8.09
C LYS A 194 7.24 -15.64 -7.14
N GLY A 195 7.51 -16.37 -6.05
CA GLY A 195 8.54 -16.01 -5.08
C GLY A 195 8.12 -15.00 -4.02
N TYR A 196 6.87 -14.54 -4.03
CA TYR A 196 6.29 -13.66 -3.02
C TYR A 196 5.40 -14.44 -2.05
N ARG A 197 5.33 -13.96 -0.81
CA ARG A 197 4.32 -14.32 0.19
C ARG A 197 3.33 -13.18 0.29
N ILE A 198 2.05 -13.51 0.28
CA ILE A 198 1.01 -12.62 0.78
C ILE A 198 0.72 -13.08 2.20
N ILE A 199 0.93 -12.16 3.13
CA ILE A 199 0.78 -12.38 4.57
C ILE A 199 -0.54 -11.74 4.97
N GLU A 200 -1.41 -12.55 5.57
CA GLU A 200 -2.62 -12.06 6.23
C GLU A 200 -2.27 -11.71 7.67
N VAL A 201 -2.76 -10.58 8.17
CA VAL A 201 -2.56 -10.13 9.54
C VAL A 201 -3.89 -9.64 10.09
N ARG A 202 -4.21 -10.08 11.32
CA ARG A 202 -5.38 -9.64 12.10
C ARG A 202 -4.95 -9.14 13.47
N PRO A 203 -5.75 -8.29 14.12
CA PRO A 203 -5.62 -8.04 15.56
C PRO A 203 -5.79 -9.36 16.32
N ALA A 204 -5.05 -9.54 17.44
CA ALA A 204 -5.22 -10.69 18.34
C ALA A 204 -6.39 -10.47 19.31
#